data_0bbbdc373a7f88a039fa388bce818c65
#
_entry.id   0bbbdc373a7f88a039fa388bce818c65
#
_cell.length_a   1.000
_cell.length_b   1.000
_cell.length_c   1.000
_cell.angle_alpha   90.00
_cell.angle_beta   90.00
_cell.angle_gamma   90.00
#
_symmetry.space_group_name_H-M   'P 1'
#
loop_
_entity.id
_entity.type
_entity.pdbx_description
1 polymer ?
#
loop_
_entity_poly.entity_id
_entity_poly.type
_entity_poly.pdbx_seq_one_letter_code
_entity_poly.pdbx_strand_id
1 'polypeptide(L)'
;NYIMYTEKVMDHFQHPRNVGEIENASGVGTVGNAKCGDIMRIYLDIDENQIIRDVKFKTFGCGAAVATSSMATEMVKGKSIQEAMEVTNKAVMEALDGLPPVKVHCSLLAEEAIHAALWDYAEKHGVKIEGLKKPKSDIHEGEEAEEEEY
;
A
#
# COMPACT_ATOMS: atom_id res chain seq x y z
N ASN A 1 28.27 10.93 5.43
CA ASN A 1 26.95 11.30 5.55
C ASN A 1 26.01 10.17 5.61
N TYR A 2 25.01 10.34 6.39
CA TYR A 2 24.05 9.32 6.63
C TYR A 2 22.66 9.90 6.41
N ILE A 3 21.70 8.99 6.18
CA ILE A 3 20.34 9.38 5.95
C ILE A 3 19.64 9.56 7.28
N MET A 4 19.03 10.74 7.45
CA MET A 4 18.31 11.03 8.67
C MET A 4 16.85 10.73 8.47
N TYR A 5 16.31 9.87 9.33
CA TYR A 5 14.88 9.56 9.35
C TYR A 5 14.24 10.25 10.53
N THR A 6 12.97 10.64 10.36
CA THR A 6 12.22 11.24 11.46
C THR A 6 11.95 10.19 12.53
N GLU A 7 11.55 10.68 13.71
CA GLU A 7 11.19 9.76 14.78
C GLU A 7 9.98 8.91 14.39
N LYS A 8 9.06 9.49 13.64
CA LYS A 8 7.88 8.73 13.21
C LYS A 8 8.26 7.63 12.23
N VAL A 9 9.17 7.90 11.31
CA VAL A 9 9.64 6.88 10.40
C VAL A 9 10.30 5.74 11.19
N MET A 10 11.17 6.09 12.13
CA MET A 10 11.85 5.07 12.92
C MET A 10 10.88 4.26 13.76
N ASP A 11 9.87 4.92 14.33
CA ASP A 11 8.88 4.21 15.11
C ASP A 11 8.12 3.20 14.24
N HIS A 12 7.68 3.60 13.07
CA HIS A 12 6.94 2.70 12.18
C HIS A 12 7.82 1.63 11.59
N PHE A 13 9.11 1.89 11.46
CA PHE A 13 10.03 0.87 11.01
C PHE A 13 10.31 -0.16 12.11
N GLN A 14 10.52 0.30 13.33
CA GLN A 14 10.85 -0.59 14.43
C GLN A 14 9.64 -1.31 15.00
N HIS A 15 8.48 -0.69 14.93
CA HIS A 15 7.24 -1.23 15.46
C HIS A 15 6.14 -1.13 14.41
N PRO A 16 6.29 -1.83 13.28
CA PRO A 16 5.31 -1.68 12.19
C PRO A 16 3.95 -2.20 12.61
N ARG A 17 2.92 -1.49 12.18
CA ARG A 17 1.54 -1.84 12.44
C ARG A 17 0.98 -2.55 11.24
N ASN A 18 0.02 -3.44 11.48
CA ASN A 18 -0.77 -4.06 10.41
C ASN A 18 0.05 -4.98 9.51
N VAL A 19 1.09 -5.59 10.04
CA VAL A 19 1.86 -6.57 9.29
C VAL A 19 1.12 -7.89 9.30
N GLY A 20 1.00 -8.55 8.14
CA GLY A 20 0.40 -9.86 8.09
C GLY A 20 -0.44 -10.06 6.86
N GLU A 21 -1.36 -11.01 6.95
CA GLU A 21 -2.27 -11.38 5.88
C GLU A 21 -3.69 -11.39 6.41
N ILE A 22 -4.64 -11.32 5.47
CA ILE A 22 -6.05 -11.51 5.81
C ILE A 22 -6.56 -12.66 4.96
N GLU A 23 -7.01 -13.70 5.62
CA GLU A 23 -7.60 -14.83 4.91
C GLU A 23 -8.94 -14.41 4.32
N ASN A 24 -9.18 -14.76 3.07
CA ASN A 24 -10.42 -14.38 2.37
C ASN A 24 -10.60 -12.87 2.32
N ALA A 25 -9.50 -12.17 2.06
CA ALA A 25 -9.55 -10.70 1.99
C ALA A 25 -10.51 -10.26 0.90
N SER A 26 -11.17 -9.12 1.13
CA SER A 26 -12.07 -8.52 0.14
C SER A 26 -11.32 -8.07 -1.09
N GLY A 27 -10.08 -7.61 -0.92
CA GLY A 27 -9.23 -7.20 -2.01
C GLY A 27 -7.78 -7.33 -1.65
N VAL A 28 -6.96 -7.71 -2.63
CA VAL A 28 -5.53 -7.88 -2.45
C VAL A 28 -4.83 -7.21 -3.61
N GLY A 29 -3.85 -6.38 -3.30
CA GLY A 29 -3.07 -5.73 -4.34
C GLY A 29 -1.59 -5.93 -4.09
N THR A 30 -0.86 -6.26 -5.16
CA THR A 30 0.57 -6.46 -5.09
C THR A 30 1.22 -5.61 -6.16
N VAL A 31 2.17 -4.78 -5.75
CA VAL A 31 2.90 -3.93 -6.69
C VAL A 31 4.38 -4.07 -6.41
N GLY A 32 5.17 -3.72 -7.40
CA GLY A 32 6.61 -3.78 -7.28
C GLY A 32 7.26 -2.56 -7.89
N ASN A 33 8.46 -2.28 -7.45
CA ASN A 33 9.27 -1.20 -8.00
C ASN A 33 10.56 -1.82 -8.49
N ALA A 34 10.73 -1.88 -9.81
CA ALA A 34 11.89 -2.53 -10.41
C ALA A 34 13.18 -1.85 -10.05
N LYS A 35 13.14 -0.54 -9.81
CA LYS A 35 14.36 0.21 -9.53
C LYS A 35 14.98 -0.15 -8.20
N CYS A 36 14.15 -0.36 -7.18
CA CYS A 36 14.68 -0.66 -5.86
C CYS A 36 14.42 -2.10 -5.44
N GLY A 37 13.71 -2.88 -6.26
CA GLY A 37 13.45 -4.27 -5.94
C GLY A 37 12.42 -4.47 -4.84
N ASP A 38 11.74 -3.41 -4.44
CA ASP A 38 10.74 -3.51 -3.41
C ASP A 38 9.45 -4.12 -3.95
N ILE A 39 8.79 -4.91 -3.13
CA ILE A 39 7.49 -5.50 -3.45
C ILE A 39 6.57 -5.24 -2.27
N MET A 40 5.34 -4.86 -2.56
CA MET A 40 4.37 -4.51 -1.54
C MET A 40 3.06 -5.21 -1.82
N ARG A 41 2.52 -5.88 -0.81
CA ARG A 41 1.20 -6.51 -0.92
C ARG A 41 0.32 -6.01 0.20
N ILE A 42 -0.90 -5.58 -0.15
CA ILE A 42 -1.86 -5.09 0.82
C ILE A 42 -3.12 -5.93 0.74
N TYR A 43 -3.65 -6.29 1.89
CA TYR A 43 -4.90 -7.05 2.04
C TYR A 43 -5.92 -6.14 2.71
N LEU A 44 -7.13 -6.10 2.15
CA LEU A 44 -8.22 -5.29 2.70
C LEU A 44 -9.39 -6.17 3.09
N ASP A 45 -9.97 -5.87 4.24
CA ASP A 45 -11.22 -6.47 4.69
C ASP A 45 -12.26 -5.34 4.70
N ILE A 46 -13.18 -5.40 3.73
CA ILE A 46 -14.13 -4.32 3.50
C ILE A 46 -15.54 -4.86 3.81
N ASP A 47 -16.29 -4.13 4.62
CA ASP A 47 -17.61 -4.59 5.03
C ASP A 47 -18.68 -4.16 4.03
N GLU A 48 -19.93 -4.49 4.36
CA GLU A 48 -21.05 -4.23 3.46
C GLU A 48 -21.35 -2.75 3.30
N ASN A 49 -20.83 -1.93 4.19
CA ASN A 49 -20.98 -0.47 4.10
C ASN A 49 -19.80 0.16 3.42
N GLN A 50 -18.92 -0.66 2.83
CA GLN A 50 -17.73 -0.19 2.12
C GLN A 50 -16.76 0.52 3.04
N ILE A 51 -16.67 0.04 4.27
CA ILE A 51 -15.70 0.52 5.24
C ILE A 51 -14.59 -0.52 5.34
N ILE A 52 -13.36 -0.04 5.34
CA ILE A 52 -12.19 -0.92 5.49
C ILE A 52 -12.05 -1.25 6.97
N ARG A 53 -12.54 -2.44 7.35
CA ARG A 53 -12.53 -2.86 8.74
C ARG A 53 -11.13 -3.25 9.19
N ASP A 54 -10.36 -3.82 8.30
CA ASP A 54 -9.03 -4.27 8.65
C ASP A 54 -8.16 -4.20 7.40
N VAL A 55 -6.87 -4.03 7.62
CA VAL A 55 -5.90 -3.96 6.54
C VAL A 55 -4.60 -4.56 7.06
N LYS A 56 -3.94 -5.33 6.23
CA LYS A 56 -2.65 -5.91 6.54
C LYS A 56 -1.73 -5.74 5.35
N PHE A 57 -0.43 -5.79 5.61
CA PHE A 57 0.52 -5.71 4.51
C PHE A 57 1.69 -6.64 4.73
N LYS A 58 2.32 -7.01 3.63
CA LYS A 58 3.59 -7.71 3.61
C LYS A 58 4.45 -7.01 2.56
N THR A 59 5.73 -6.90 2.84
CA THR A 59 6.61 -6.24 1.90
C THR A 59 8.00 -6.89 1.95
N PHE A 60 8.64 -6.90 0.80
CA PHE A 60 10.06 -7.10 0.68
C PHE A 60 10.62 -5.77 0.25
N GLY A 61 11.33 -5.10 1.15
CA GLY A 61 11.81 -3.78 0.79
C GLY A 61 12.65 -3.17 1.88
N CYS A 62 13.04 -1.93 1.66
CA CYS A 62 13.87 -1.21 2.61
C CYS A 62 13.04 -0.76 3.81
N GLY A 63 13.73 -0.23 4.81
CA GLY A 63 13.03 0.24 6.01
C GLY A 63 12.03 1.33 5.71
N ALA A 64 12.31 2.17 4.71
CA ALA A 64 11.35 3.21 4.32
C ALA A 64 10.07 2.59 3.75
N ALA A 65 10.19 1.49 3.01
CA ALA A 65 9.00 0.81 2.49
C ALA A 65 8.15 0.23 3.62
N VAL A 66 8.81 -0.32 4.64
CA VAL A 66 8.09 -0.83 5.81
C VAL A 66 7.37 0.30 6.52
N ALA A 67 8.07 1.42 6.75
CA ALA A 67 7.50 2.53 7.50
C ALA A 67 6.34 3.18 6.76
N THR A 68 6.49 3.36 5.44
CA THR A 68 5.40 3.98 4.67
C THR A 68 4.19 3.07 4.60
N SER A 69 4.40 1.76 4.51
CA SER A 69 3.28 0.82 4.50
C SER A 69 2.57 0.79 5.84
N SER A 70 3.36 0.80 6.90
CA SER A 70 2.79 0.82 8.24
C SER A 70 1.91 2.06 8.43
N MET A 71 2.42 3.23 8.06
CA MET A 71 1.66 4.46 8.20
C MET A 71 0.44 4.46 7.29
N ALA A 72 0.61 4.06 6.02
CA ALA A 72 -0.50 4.09 5.07
C ALA A 72 -1.63 3.18 5.52
N THR A 73 -1.31 1.99 6.03
CA THR A 73 -2.34 1.08 6.49
C THR A 73 -3.06 1.62 7.72
N GLU A 74 -2.34 2.31 8.60
CA GLU A 74 -3.01 2.97 9.73
C GLU A 74 -3.96 4.05 9.24
N MET A 75 -3.61 4.73 8.17
CA MET A 75 -4.42 5.83 7.65
C MET A 75 -5.68 5.36 6.95
N VAL A 76 -5.68 4.16 6.37
CA VAL A 76 -6.87 3.66 5.68
C VAL A 76 -7.75 2.81 6.57
N LYS A 77 -7.21 2.29 7.66
CA LYS A 77 -7.99 1.41 8.53
C LYS A 77 -9.13 2.19 9.17
N GLY A 78 -10.34 1.65 9.04
CA GLY A 78 -11.53 2.29 9.57
C GLY A 78 -12.15 3.33 8.67
N LYS A 79 -11.56 3.56 7.48
CA LYS A 79 -12.07 4.55 6.55
C LYS A 79 -12.93 3.89 5.49
N SER A 80 -13.77 4.70 4.85
CA SER A 80 -14.50 4.22 3.69
C SER A 80 -13.56 4.06 2.51
N ILE A 81 -13.99 3.31 1.51
CA ILE A 81 -13.14 3.15 0.32
C ILE A 81 -12.91 4.49 -0.37
N GLN A 82 -13.90 5.41 -0.31
CA GLN A 82 -13.70 6.73 -0.91
C GLN A 82 -12.65 7.53 -0.14
N GLU A 83 -12.69 7.44 1.19
CA GLU A 83 -11.68 8.12 1.99
C GLU A 83 -10.30 7.52 1.78
N ALA A 84 -10.24 6.21 1.54
CA ALA A 84 -8.95 5.57 1.29
C ALA A 84 -8.31 6.05 0.00
N MET A 85 -9.14 6.50 -0.95
CA MET A 85 -8.59 7.07 -2.19
C MET A 85 -7.83 8.37 -1.95
N GLU A 86 -8.06 9.00 -0.81
CA GLU A 86 -7.37 10.24 -0.46
C GLU A 86 -6.01 9.99 0.22
N VAL A 87 -5.69 8.75 0.52
CA VAL A 87 -4.41 8.43 1.15
C VAL A 87 -3.35 8.34 0.06
N THR A 88 -2.77 9.48 -0.24
CA THR A 88 -1.80 9.62 -1.31
C THR A 88 -0.39 9.48 -0.76
N ASN A 89 0.55 9.33 -1.68
CA ASN A 89 1.97 9.36 -1.34
C ASN A 89 2.31 10.60 -0.50
N LYS A 90 1.80 11.76 -0.91
CA LYS A 90 2.08 12.99 -0.19
C LYS A 90 1.53 12.94 1.23
N ALA A 91 0.30 12.43 1.40
CA ALA A 91 -0.31 12.35 2.72
C ALA A 91 0.48 11.43 3.64
N VAL A 92 0.96 10.31 3.11
CA VAL A 92 1.75 9.38 3.91
C VAL A 92 3.07 10.04 4.33
N MET A 93 3.72 10.73 3.39
CA MET A 93 4.97 11.40 3.71
C MET A 93 4.78 12.47 4.77
N GLU A 94 3.70 13.24 4.66
CA GLU A 94 3.43 14.28 5.65
C GLU A 94 3.15 13.67 7.02
N ALA A 95 2.44 12.54 7.04
CA ALA A 95 2.15 11.87 8.31
C ALA A 95 3.42 11.35 8.98
N LEU A 96 4.44 11.06 8.19
CA LEU A 96 5.73 10.59 8.72
C LEU A 96 6.71 11.73 8.98
N ASP A 97 6.28 12.97 8.77
CA ASP A 97 7.14 14.15 8.90
C ASP A 97 8.27 14.13 7.87
N GLY A 98 8.02 13.49 6.72
CA GLY A 98 8.96 13.52 5.61
C GLY A 98 9.85 12.31 5.52
N LEU A 99 10.41 12.12 4.33
CA LEU A 99 11.40 11.08 4.05
C LEU A 99 12.60 11.73 3.40
N PRO A 100 13.79 11.12 3.56
CA PRO A 100 14.93 11.59 2.78
C PRO A 100 14.61 11.52 1.29
N PRO A 101 15.11 12.48 0.49
CA PRO A 101 14.75 12.52 -0.93
C PRO A 101 15.02 11.22 -1.68
N VAL A 102 16.08 10.50 -1.31
CA VAL A 102 16.41 9.27 -2.01
C VAL A 102 15.42 8.15 -1.72
N LYS A 103 14.55 8.33 -0.73
CA LYS A 103 13.58 7.30 -0.35
C LYS A 103 12.15 7.67 -0.70
N VAL A 104 11.93 8.81 -1.35
CA VAL A 104 10.58 9.26 -1.65
C VAL A 104 9.83 8.24 -2.52
N HIS A 105 10.54 7.60 -3.45
CA HIS A 105 9.87 6.63 -4.32
C HIS A 105 9.33 5.43 -3.56
N CYS A 106 9.84 5.15 -2.37
CA CYS A 106 9.35 4.01 -1.60
C CYS A 106 7.93 4.23 -1.11
N SER A 107 7.54 5.49 -0.89
CA SER A 107 6.19 5.77 -0.41
C SER A 107 5.14 5.62 -1.49
N LEU A 108 5.55 5.69 -2.77
CA LEU A 108 4.62 5.48 -3.88
C LEU A 108 4.06 4.08 -3.89
N LEU A 109 4.84 3.10 -3.44
CA LEU A 109 4.36 1.73 -3.45
C LEU A 109 3.15 1.54 -2.57
N ALA A 110 3.10 2.22 -1.43
CA ALA A 110 1.96 2.08 -0.54
C ALA A 110 0.68 2.57 -1.19
N GLU A 111 0.74 3.74 -1.83
CA GLU A 111 -0.42 4.26 -2.53
C GLU A 111 -0.85 3.33 -3.65
N GLU A 112 0.12 2.87 -4.44
CA GLU A 112 -0.18 1.99 -5.57
C GLU A 112 -0.77 0.67 -5.09
N ALA A 113 -0.26 0.12 -4.00
CA ALA A 113 -0.77 -1.15 -3.49
C ALA A 113 -2.19 -1.01 -2.94
N ILE A 114 -2.49 0.11 -2.29
CA ILE A 114 -3.84 0.38 -1.82
C ILE A 114 -4.78 0.44 -3.01
N HIS A 115 -4.39 1.17 -4.06
CA HIS A 115 -5.24 1.27 -5.25
C HIS A 115 -5.42 -0.07 -5.92
N ALA A 116 -4.36 -0.88 -5.97
CA ALA A 116 -4.47 -2.21 -6.57
C ALA A 116 -5.41 -3.11 -5.77
N ALA A 117 -5.36 -3.00 -4.44
CA ALA A 117 -6.25 -3.80 -3.60
C ALA A 117 -7.69 -3.35 -3.75
N LEU A 118 -7.92 -2.04 -3.87
CA LEU A 118 -9.27 -1.52 -4.10
C LEU A 118 -9.79 -1.95 -5.47
N TRP A 119 -8.92 -1.96 -6.47
CA TRP A 119 -9.30 -2.42 -7.80
C TRP A 119 -9.72 -3.89 -7.77
N ASP A 120 -8.93 -4.72 -7.07
CA ASP A 120 -9.25 -6.13 -6.94
C ASP A 120 -10.60 -6.32 -6.25
N TYR A 121 -10.85 -5.55 -5.20
CA TYR A 121 -12.13 -5.59 -4.50
C TYR A 121 -13.27 -5.22 -5.46
N ALA A 122 -13.08 -4.14 -6.22
CA ALA A 122 -14.13 -3.65 -7.11
C ALA A 122 -14.46 -4.69 -8.18
N GLU A 123 -13.46 -5.34 -8.72
CA GLU A 123 -13.69 -6.36 -9.74
C GLU A 123 -14.38 -7.59 -9.17
N LYS A 124 -13.96 -8.01 -7.98
CA LYS A 124 -14.53 -9.22 -7.39
C LYS A 124 -15.99 -9.03 -6.99
N HIS A 125 -16.37 -7.83 -6.63
CA HIS A 125 -17.69 -7.58 -6.10
C HIS A 125 -18.59 -6.78 -7.03
N GLY A 126 -18.11 -6.50 -8.25
CA GLY A 126 -18.92 -5.79 -9.23
C GLY A 126 -19.24 -4.36 -8.81
N VAL A 127 -18.34 -3.74 -8.08
CA VAL A 127 -18.52 -2.39 -7.57
C VAL A 127 -17.64 -1.46 -8.38
N LYS A 128 -18.10 -0.24 -8.60
CA LYS A 128 -17.31 0.78 -9.26
C LYS A 128 -16.88 1.81 -8.24
N ILE A 129 -15.59 2.12 -8.20
CA ILE A 129 -15.04 3.11 -7.29
C ILE A 129 -14.68 4.34 -8.09
N GLU A 130 -15.28 5.46 -7.72
CA GLU A 130 -15.09 6.72 -8.44
C GLU A 130 -13.63 7.13 -8.40
N GLY A 131 -13.09 7.44 -9.58
CA GLY A 131 -11.73 7.94 -9.67
C GLY A 131 -10.65 6.87 -9.65
N LEU A 132 -11.01 5.62 -9.45
CA LEU A 132 -10.04 4.56 -9.40
C LEU A 132 -9.77 4.02 -10.80
N LYS A 133 -8.50 3.87 -11.12
CA LYS A 133 -8.07 3.36 -12.42
C LYS A 133 -7.37 2.04 -12.25
N LYS A 134 -7.33 1.26 -13.32
CA LYS A 134 -6.65 -0.02 -13.29
C LYS A 134 -5.17 0.19 -13.00
N PRO A 135 -4.61 -0.51 -12.02
CA PRO A 135 -3.20 -0.35 -11.68
C PRO A 135 -2.31 -0.86 -12.81
N LYS A 136 -1.20 -0.17 -13.01
CA LYS A 136 -0.27 -0.56 -14.06
C LYS A 136 0.72 -1.62 -13.61
N SER A 137 1.03 -1.65 -12.33
CA SER A 137 2.08 -2.54 -11.84
C SER A 137 1.55 -3.56 -10.86
N ASP A 138 0.26 -3.88 -10.97
CA ASP A 138 -0.34 -4.89 -10.12
C ASP A 138 0.21 -6.26 -10.53
N ILE A 139 0.75 -6.98 -9.55
CA ILE A 139 1.30 -8.31 -9.78
C ILE A 139 0.43 -9.28 -9.02
N HIS A 140 -0.13 -10.24 -9.74
CA HIS A 140 -0.99 -11.24 -9.14
C HIS A 140 -0.20 -12.51 -8.89
N GLU A 141 -0.49 -13.15 -7.78
CA GLU A 141 0.18 -14.37 -7.43
C GLU A 141 -0.09 -15.44 -8.50
N GLY A 142 0.96 -16.05 -8.99
CA GLY A 142 0.82 -17.05 -10.02
C GLY A 142 0.94 -16.55 -11.43
N GLU A 143 1.00 -15.23 -11.61
CA GLU A 143 1.19 -14.69 -12.94
C GLU A 143 2.67 -14.65 -13.28
N GLU A 144 2.94 -14.69 -14.56
CA GLU A 144 4.31 -14.72 -15.04
C GLU A 144 4.85 -13.32 -15.19
N ALA A 145 6.11 -13.18 -14.83
CA ALA A 145 6.76 -11.89 -14.96
C ALA A 145 6.93 -11.47 -16.42
N GLU A 146 6.86 -12.40 -17.33
CA GLU A 146 7.07 -12.06 -18.73
C GLU A 146 5.96 -11.18 -19.28
N GLU A 147 4.87 -11.07 -18.59
CA GLU A 147 3.83 -10.16 -19.05
C GLU A 147 4.26 -8.72 -18.92
N GLU A 148 5.34 -8.52 -18.24
CA GLU A 148 5.93 -7.21 -18.11
C GLU A 148 6.88 -6.95 -19.26
N GLU A 149 6.44 -7.13 -20.44
CA GLU A 149 7.29 -6.90 -21.58
C GLU A 149 7.65 -5.45 -21.72
N TYR A 150 8.86 -5.19 -22.12
CA TYR A 150 9.37 -3.83 -22.23
C TYR A 150 9.92 -3.56 -23.60
#